data_ae63d61729b0c2e86e064b197a082958
#
_entry.id   ae63d61729b0c2e86e064b197a082958
#
_cell.length_a   1.000
_cell.length_b   1.000
_cell.length_c   1.000
_cell.angle_alpha   90.00
_cell.angle_beta   90.00
_cell.angle_gamma   90.00
#
_symmetry.space_group_name_H-M   'P 1'
#
loop_
_entity.id
_entity.type
_entity.pdbx_description
1 polymer ?
#
loop_
_entity_poly.entity_id
_entity_poly.type
_entity_poly.pdbx_seq_one_letter_code
_entity_poly.pdbx_strand_id
1 'polypeptide(L)'
;MVQTPPITQVLYPDSDGNPMADNTIQYRWIVRLVTNLKQLLKDQTAFIAGDLLWYPVKVEVPPVPSQAPDVMVVLGRPDGDRGSYKQWQEDNIAPQVVFEILSPSNSAREMMAKQGFYGEHGVLEMFFYDPESNDFWGLVRSHQKQPFSPITSLNFPWVSPILNIRFEMFEDGLAVFYPNGEQFKEPREFIQERDQARQERERAQQEREKAQQERDRAFAKLRELGVDPNQL
;
A
#
# COMPACT_ATOMS: atom_id res chain seq x y z
N MET A 1 18.88 36.97 -37.44
CA MET A 1 19.13 36.22 -36.16
C MET A 1 17.92 35.35 -35.92
N VAL A 2 18.09 34.05 -36.01
CA VAL A 2 17.03 33.09 -35.67
C VAL A 2 17.03 32.98 -34.14
N GLN A 3 16.00 33.49 -33.48
CA GLN A 3 15.79 33.27 -32.04
C GLN A 3 15.46 31.81 -31.84
N THR A 4 16.36 31.09 -31.19
CA THR A 4 16.08 29.75 -30.66
C THR A 4 14.93 29.89 -29.66
N PRO A 5 13.82 29.14 -29.80
CA PRO A 5 12.74 29.22 -28.83
C PRO A 5 13.30 28.80 -27.46
N PRO A 6 12.81 29.39 -26.35
CA PRO A 6 13.28 29.00 -25.02
C PRO A 6 13.04 27.51 -24.80
N ILE A 7 14.05 26.81 -24.32
CA ILE A 7 13.94 25.40 -23.94
C ILE A 7 12.86 25.34 -22.87
N THR A 8 11.71 24.79 -23.24
CA THR A 8 10.63 24.56 -22.29
C THR A 8 11.15 23.58 -21.25
N GLN A 9 11.31 24.05 -20.02
CA GLN A 9 11.78 23.19 -18.92
C GLN A 9 10.83 21.99 -18.83
N VAL A 10 11.37 20.77 -18.88
CA VAL A 10 10.57 19.55 -18.74
C VAL A 10 9.91 19.56 -17.38
N LEU A 11 8.59 19.59 -17.36
CA LEU A 11 7.81 19.59 -16.16
C LEU A 11 7.45 18.14 -15.80
N TYR A 12 7.65 17.78 -14.52
CA TYR A 12 7.20 16.51 -13.92
C TYR A 12 6.13 16.86 -12.90
N PRO A 13 4.86 17.03 -13.30
CA PRO A 13 3.80 17.38 -12.37
C PRO A 13 3.55 16.27 -11.34
N ASP A 14 3.04 16.65 -10.18
CA ASP A 14 2.69 15.73 -9.11
C ASP A 14 1.25 15.19 -9.27
N SER A 15 0.51 15.64 -10.27
CA SER A 15 -0.83 15.16 -10.62
C SER A 15 -1.03 15.24 -12.14
N ASP A 16 -1.75 14.29 -12.71
CA ASP A 16 -2.19 14.28 -14.10
C ASP A 16 -3.53 15.02 -14.30
N GLY A 17 -4.14 15.49 -13.22
CA GLY A 17 -5.41 16.20 -13.22
C GLY A 17 -6.65 15.30 -13.19
N ASN A 18 -6.47 13.98 -13.17
CA ASN A 18 -7.57 13.04 -13.03
C ASN A 18 -7.89 12.78 -11.55
N PRO A 19 -9.12 12.33 -11.21
CA PRO A 19 -9.45 11.90 -9.86
C PRO A 19 -8.77 10.56 -9.56
N MET A 20 -8.46 10.32 -8.28
CA MET A 20 -7.84 9.08 -7.78
C MET A 20 -8.64 7.81 -8.11
N ALA A 21 -9.96 7.93 -8.25
CA ALA A 21 -10.84 6.82 -8.58
C ALA A 21 -12.10 7.32 -9.27
N ASP A 22 -12.62 6.54 -10.20
CA ASP A 22 -13.85 6.87 -10.95
C ASP A 22 -15.11 6.62 -10.12
N ASN A 23 -15.04 5.71 -9.14
CA ASN A 23 -16.17 5.35 -8.30
C ASN A 23 -15.75 4.88 -6.90
N THR A 24 -16.74 4.72 -6.02
CA THR A 24 -16.50 4.36 -4.61
C THR A 24 -16.04 2.92 -4.42
N ILE A 25 -16.31 2.02 -5.36
CA ILE A 25 -15.87 0.62 -5.30
C ILE A 25 -14.37 0.57 -5.56
N GLN A 26 -13.91 1.20 -6.65
CA GLN A 26 -12.49 1.33 -7.00
C GLN A 26 -11.72 1.99 -5.84
N TYR A 27 -12.19 3.15 -5.36
CA TYR A 27 -11.58 3.85 -4.22
C TYR A 27 -11.42 2.94 -3.00
N ARG A 28 -12.46 2.16 -2.64
CA ARG A 28 -12.43 1.25 -1.49
C ARG A 28 -11.35 0.18 -1.66
N TRP A 29 -11.21 -0.39 -2.85
CA TRP A 29 -10.19 -1.37 -3.16
C TRP A 29 -8.78 -0.79 -3.07
N ILE A 30 -8.56 0.39 -3.65
CA ILE A 30 -7.27 1.10 -3.55
C ILE A 30 -6.89 1.30 -2.08
N VAL A 31 -7.78 1.88 -1.28
CA VAL A 31 -7.51 2.14 0.15
C VAL A 31 -7.29 0.83 0.92
N ARG A 32 -8.08 -0.21 0.64
CA ARG A 32 -7.92 -1.53 1.26
C ARG A 32 -6.53 -2.11 0.96
N LEU A 33 -6.12 -2.13 -0.30
CA LEU A 33 -4.81 -2.65 -0.70
C LEU A 33 -3.67 -1.84 -0.07
N VAL A 34 -3.67 -0.52 -0.19
CA VAL A 34 -2.63 0.35 0.37
C VAL A 34 -2.49 0.15 1.87
N THR A 35 -3.61 0.13 2.61
CA THR A 35 -3.59 -0.01 4.07
C THR A 35 -3.03 -1.36 4.51
N ASN A 36 -3.48 -2.45 3.88
CA ASN A 36 -3.03 -3.80 4.22
C ASN A 36 -1.58 -4.06 3.80
N LEU A 37 -1.16 -3.55 2.63
CA LEU A 37 0.23 -3.67 2.17
C LEU A 37 1.19 -2.86 3.05
N LYS A 38 0.81 -1.69 3.52
CA LYS A 38 1.58 -0.93 4.52
C LYS A 38 1.71 -1.72 5.84
N GLN A 39 0.64 -2.36 6.29
CA GLN A 39 0.69 -3.22 7.48
C GLN A 39 1.55 -4.47 7.26
N LEU A 40 1.44 -5.12 6.08
CA LEU A 40 2.24 -6.29 5.72
C LEU A 40 3.74 -5.98 5.74
N LEU A 41 4.12 -4.84 5.18
CA LEU A 41 5.52 -4.47 4.94
C LEU A 41 6.08 -3.50 6.00
N LYS A 42 5.37 -3.29 7.12
CA LYS A 42 5.73 -2.31 8.16
C LYS A 42 7.14 -2.48 8.76
N ASP A 43 7.63 -3.72 8.78
CA ASP A 43 8.95 -4.08 9.32
C ASP A 43 10.00 -4.21 8.21
N GLN A 44 9.67 -3.82 6.97
CA GLN A 44 10.56 -3.83 5.82
C GLN A 44 10.74 -2.41 5.27
N THR A 45 11.87 -2.19 4.61
CA THR A 45 12.05 -0.95 3.83
C THR A 45 11.23 -1.08 2.56
N ALA A 46 10.05 -0.46 2.55
CA ALA A 46 9.12 -0.49 1.43
C ALA A 46 8.36 0.83 1.34
N PHE A 47 8.11 1.27 0.12
CA PHE A 47 7.24 2.40 -0.19
C PHE A 47 5.98 1.88 -0.89
N ILE A 48 4.82 2.23 -0.35
CA ILE A 48 3.51 1.86 -0.90
C ILE A 48 2.71 3.13 -1.14
N ALA A 49 2.24 3.31 -2.35
CA ALA A 49 1.40 4.45 -2.72
C ALA A 49 0.18 4.00 -3.51
N GLY A 50 -0.89 4.78 -3.39
CA GLY A 50 -2.07 4.70 -4.26
C GLY A 50 -2.12 5.90 -5.17
N ASP A 51 -2.45 5.70 -6.45
CA ASP A 51 -2.66 6.75 -7.46
C ASP A 51 -1.54 7.81 -7.49
N LEU A 52 -0.30 7.36 -7.45
CA LEU A 52 0.85 8.23 -7.48
C LEU A 52 1.53 8.16 -8.85
N LEU A 53 1.73 9.32 -9.49
CA LEU A 53 2.47 9.40 -10.74
C LEU A 53 3.88 8.84 -10.61
N TRP A 54 4.16 7.83 -11.41
CA TRP A 54 5.48 7.23 -11.56
C TRP A 54 6.11 7.68 -12.89
N TYR A 55 7.31 8.23 -12.78
CA TYR A 55 8.18 8.61 -13.88
C TYR A 55 9.39 7.67 -13.89
N PRO A 56 9.45 6.70 -14.82
CA PRO A 56 10.52 5.69 -14.83
C PRO A 56 11.87 6.23 -15.31
N VAL A 57 11.84 7.22 -16.21
CA VAL A 57 13.03 7.79 -16.82
C VAL A 57 13.00 9.31 -16.84
N LYS A 58 14.17 9.92 -16.69
CA LYS A 58 14.34 11.36 -16.87
C LYS A 58 14.53 11.66 -18.36
N VAL A 59 13.73 12.56 -18.91
CA VAL A 59 13.82 13.03 -20.30
C VAL A 59 14.12 14.53 -20.34
N GLU A 60 14.75 14.97 -21.42
CA GLU A 60 15.09 16.39 -21.63
C GLU A 60 13.98 17.12 -22.40
N VAL A 61 13.18 16.38 -23.17
CA VAL A 61 12.10 16.91 -24.00
C VAL A 61 10.85 16.01 -23.90
N PRO A 62 9.64 16.60 -24.00
CA PRO A 62 8.39 15.83 -24.05
C PRO A 62 8.32 14.90 -25.28
N PRO A 63 7.53 13.82 -25.22
CA PRO A 63 6.64 13.44 -24.10
C PRO A 63 7.38 12.81 -22.93
N VAL A 64 6.89 13.07 -21.73
CA VAL A 64 7.38 12.45 -20.48
C VAL A 64 6.63 11.15 -20.24
N PRO A 65 7.27 9.98 -20.28
CA PRO A 65 6.59 8.73 -19.99
C PRO A 65 6.21 8.70 -18.50
N SER A 66 4.94 8.45 -18.22
CA SER A 66 4.41 8.35 -16.86
C SER A 66 3.17 7.47 -16.81
N GLN A 67 2.93 6.85 -15.68
CA GLN A 67 1.68 6.19 -15.31
C GLN A 67 1.43 6.39 -13.81
N ALA A 68 0.17 6.42 -13.41
CA ALA A 68 -0.24 6.36 -12.02
C ALA A 68 -0.92 4.99 -11.79
N PRO A 69 -0.22 3.99 -11.25
CA PRO A 69 -0.86 2.75 -10.85
C PRO A 69 -1.84 3.01 -9.71
N ASP A 70 -2.99 2.33 -9.71
CA ASP A 70 -3.94 2.41 -8.60
C ASP A 70 -3.28 2.04 -7.26
N VAL A 71 -2.37 1.04 -7.27
CA VAL A 71 -1.47 0.79 -6.15
C VAL A 71 -0.11 0.33 -6.66
N MET A 72 0.96 0.87 -6.09
CA MET A 72 2.32 0.40 -6.35
C MET A 72 3.07 0.07 -5.07
N VAL A 73 3.94 -0.93 -5.15
CA VAL A 73 4.84 -1.36 -4.07
C VAL A 73 6.27 -1.28 -4.56
N VAL A 74 7.10 -0.57 -3.81
CA VAL A 74 8.53 -0.39 -4.10
C VAL A 74 9.35 -0.89 -2.92
N LEU A 75 9.82 -2.12 -3.01
CA LEU A 75 10.72 -2.70 -2.01
C LEU A 75 12.11 -2.06 -2.10
N GLY A 76 12.72 -1.82 -0.96
CA GLY A 76 14.04 -1.18 -0.88
C GLY A 76 13.99 0.36 -0.85
N ARG A 77 12.80 0.97 -0.88
CA ARG A 77 12.65 2.42 -0.70
C ARG A 77 11.92 2.72 0.60
N PRO A 78 12.40 3.68 1.40
CA PRO A 78 11.74 4.04 2.66
C PRO A 78 10.37 4.67 2.39
N ASP A 79 9.42 4.46 3.31
CA ASP A 79 8.15 5.19 3.31
C ASP A 79 8.39 6.69 3.50
N GLY A 80 7.44 7.51 3.09
CA GLY A 80 7.51 8.97 3.21
C GLY A 80 6.71 9.68 2.12
N ASP A 81 6.51 10.99 2.32
CA ASP A 81 5.71 11.81 1.42
C ASP A 81 6.47 12.09 0.11
N ARG A 82 5.78 11.90 -1.01
CA ARG A 82 6.25 12.22 -2.37
C ARG A 82 5.10 12.81 -3.17
N GLY A 83 5.37 13.87 -3.93
CA GLY A 83 4.40 14.39 -4.89
C GLY A 83 4.28 13.46 -6.12
N SER A 84 5.39 12.84 -6.53
CA SER A 84 5.46 11.83 -7.59
C SER A 84 6.67 10.91 -7.37
N TYR A 85 6.63 9.70 -7.92
CA TYR A 85 7.75 8.76 -7.85
C TYR A 85 8.66 8.93 -9.07
N LYS A 86 9.77 9.64 -8.89
CA LYS A 86 10.78 9.87 -9.93
C LYS A 86 11.89 8.84 -9.77
N GLN A 87 11.83 7.75 -10.50
CA GLN A 87 12.66 6.55 -10.31
C GLN A 87 14.17 6.86 -10.29
N TRP A 88 14.65 7.80 -11.08
CA TRP A 88 16.06 8.22 -11.08
C TRP A 88 16.50 8.95 -9.80
N GLN A 89 15.59 9.42 -8.97
CA GLN A 89 15.85 9.99 -7.65
C GLN A 89 15.72 8.94 -6.53
N GLU A 90 15.30 7.74 -6.88
CA GLU A 90 14.98 6.63 -6.01
C GLU A 90 15.89 5.42 -6.31
N ASP A 91 17.20 5.67 -6.49
CA ASP A 91 18.21 4.68 -6.82
C ASP A 91 17.90 3.83 -8.07
N ASN A 92 17.11 4.36 -9.00
CA ASN A 92 16.58 3.66 -10.17
C ASN A 92 15.78 2.38 -9.84
N ILE A 93 15.23 2.28 -8.64
CA ILE A 93 14.38 1.16 -8.24
C ILE A 93 12.98 1.37 -8.80
N ALA A 94 12.55 0.47 -9.70
CA ALA A 94 11.19 0.45 -10.22
C ALA A 94 10.22 -0.14 -9.19
N PRO A 95 8.92 0.20 -9.22
CA PRO A 95 7.90 -0.57 -8.52
C PRO A 95 7.96 -2.04 -8.96
N GLN A 96 8.11 -2.96 -8.01
CA GLN A 96 8.16 -4.39 -8.33
C GLN A 96 6.77 -4.96 -8.51
N VAL A 97 5.77 -4.43 -7.77
CA VAL A 97 4.39 -4.89 -7.84
C VAL A 97 3.46 -3.71 -8.06
N VAL A 98 2.52 -3.86 -8.99
CA VAL A 98 1.45 -2.89 -9.23
C VAL A 98 0.09 -3.58 -9.24
N PHE A 99 -0.95 -2.84 -8.83
CA PHE A 99 -2.34 -3.26 -8.92
C PHE A 99 -3.13 -2.20 -9.69
N GLU A 100 -4.03 -2.66 -10.53
CA GLU A 100 -5.04 -1.87 -11.23
C GLU A 100 -6.42 -2.38 -10.85
N ILE A 101 -7.25 -1.52 -10.35
CA ILE A 101 -8.64 -1.81 -9.99
C ILE A 101 -9.53 -1.18 -11.06
N LEU A 102 -10.14 -2.00 -11.87
CA LEU A 102 -10.87 -1.55 -13.02
C LEU A 102 -12.21 -0.91 -12.62
N SER A 103 -12.58 0.08 -13.41
CA SER A 103 -13.89 0.70 -13.41
C SER A 103 -14.52 0.55 -14.81
N PRO A 104 -15.82 0.78 -14.97
CA PRO A 104 -16.48 0.74 -16.28
C PRO A 104 -15.92 1.74 -17.30
N SER A 105 -15.18 2.75 -16.87
CA SER A 105 -14.54 3.73 -17.75
C SER A 105 -13.28 3.19 -18.43
N ASN A 106 -12.65 2.14 -17.87
CA ASN A 106 -11.40 1.62 -18.38
C ASN A 106 -11.60 0.83 -19.67
N SER A 107 -10.83 1.16 -20.69
CA SER A 107 -10.84 0.45 -21.96
C SER A 107 -9.79 -0.65 -22.00
N ALA A 108 -10.05 -1.73 -22.76
CA ALA A 108 -9.06 -2.79 -23.01
C ALA A 108 -7.75 -2.22 -23.61
N ARG A 109 -7.85 -1.20 -24.47
CA ARG A 109 -6.68 -0.54 -25.08
C ARG A 109 -5.82 0.15 -24.03
N GLU A 110 -6.44 0.83 -23.09
CA GLU A 110 -5.76 1.49 -21.98
C GLU A 110 -5.03 0.47 -21.10
N MET A 111 -5.72 -0.61 -20.72
CA MET A 111 -5.11 -1.67 -19.92
C MET A 111 -3.93 -2.34 -20.62
N MET A 112 -4.01 -2.56 -21.94
CA MET A 112 -2.88 -3.05 -22.72
C MET A 112 -1.71 -2.05 -22.73
N ALA A 113 -1.98 -0.75 -22.83
CA ALA A 113 -0.94 0.27 -22.78
C ALA A 113 -0.26 0.31 -21.39
N LYS A 114 -1.02 0.25 -20.29
CA LYS A 114 -0.51 0.15 -18.93
C LYS A 114 0.36 -1.11 -18.74
N GLN A 115 -0.11 -2.28 -19.20
CA GLN A 115 0.66 -3.53 -19.16
C GLN A 115 2.01 -3.40 -19.89
N GLY A 116 1.99 -2.82 -21.10
CA GLY A 116 3.20 -2.55 -21.88
C GLY A 116 4.17 -1.64 -21.13
N PHE A 117 3.68 -0.53 -20.59
CA PHE A 117 4.45 0.43 -19.82
C PHE A 117 5.10 -0.23 -18.58
N TYR A 118 4.31 -0.96 -17.79
CA TYR A 118 4.83 -1.63 -16.58
C TYR A 118 5.88 -2.69 -16.93
N GLY A 119 5.62 -3.44 -18.01
CA GLY A 119 6.56 -4.45 -18.49
C GLY A 119 7.89 -3.88 -18.95
N GLU A 120 7.87 -2.75 -19.68
CA GLU A 120 9.05 -2.06 -20.18
C GLU A 120 9.88 -1.46 -19.04
N HIS A 121 9.22 -0.91 -18.03
CA HIS A 121 9.88 -0.15 -16.97
C HIS A 121 10.21 -0.92 -15.69
N GLY A 122 10.09 -2.24 -15.71
CA GLY A 122 10.73 -3.06 -14.68
C GLY A 122 9.81 -3.71 -13.65
N VAL A 123 8.49 -3.57 -13.78
CA VAL A 123 7.53 -4.27 -12.92
C VAL A 123 7.70 -5.79 -13.06
N LEU A 124 7.59 -6.50 -11.96
CA LEU A 124 7.72 -7.95 -11.90
C LEU A 124 6.37 -8.65 -11.73
N GLU A 125 5.46 -8.06 -10.98
CA GLU A 125 4.10 -8.55 -10.81
C GLU A 125 3.11 -7.42 -11.06
N MET A 126 2.13 -7.63 -11.92
CA MET A 126 1.05 -6.70 -12.15
C MET A 126 -0.28 -7.45 -12.09
N PHE A 127 -1.22 -6.90 -11.33
CA PHE A 127 -2.52 -7.50 -11.07
C PHE A 127 -3.62 -6.54 -11.48
N PHE A 128 -4.63 -7.09 -12.13
CA PHE A 128 -5.80 -6.37 -12.61
C PHE A 128 -7.04 -7.04 -12.03
N TYR A 129 -7.90 -6.24 -11.43
CA TYR A 129 -9.15 -6.74 -10.87
C TYR A 129 -10.31 -5.83 -11.22
N ASP A 130 -11.35 -6.40 -11.79
CA ASP A 130 -12.63 -5.76 -12.02
C ASP A 130 -13.62 -6.22 -10.93
N PRO A 131 -13.94 -5.36 -9.94
CA PRO A 131 -14.85 -5.73 -8.86
C PRO A 131 -16.33 -5.81 -9.28
N GLU A 132 -16.71 -5.32 -10.46
CA GLU A 132 -18.09 -5.41 -10.95
C GLU A 132 -18.37 -6.75 -11.64
N SER A 133 -17.41 -7.23 -12.42
CA SER A 133 -17.52 -8.54 -13.10
C SER A 133 -16.86 -9.69 -12.31
N ASN A 134 -16.12 -9.39 -11.25
CA ASN A 134 -15.26 -10.32 -10.51
C ASN A 134 -14.17 -10.95 -11.39
N ASP A 135 -13.76 -10.24 -12.43
CA ASP A 135 -12.67 -10.69 -13.28
C ASP A 135 -11.30 -10.33 -12.68
N PHE A 136 -10.41 -11.30 -12.65
CA PHE A 136 -9.04 -11.14 -12.20
C PHE A 136 -8.06 -11.76 -13.17
N TRP A 137 -7.01 -11.00 -13.46
CA TRP A 137 -5.82 -11.54 -14.11
C TRP A 137 -4.55 -10.87 -13.60
N GLY A 138 -3.45 -11.55 -13.73
CA GLY A 138 -2.12 -11.04 -13.41
C GLY A 138 -1.09 -11.45 -14.44
N LEU A 139 0.01 -10.72 -14.47
CA LEU A 139 1.19 -11.01 -15.26
C LEU A 139 2.39 -10.99 -14.33
N VAL A 140 3.12 -12.10 -14.26
CA VAL A 140 4.22 -12.28 -13.31
C VAL A 140 5.48 -12.79 -13.97
N ARG A 141 6.64 -12.33 -13.50
CA ARG A 141 7.96 -12.79 -13.91
C ARG A 141 8.95 -12.69 -12.74
N SER A 142 9.98 -13.51 -12.71
CA SER A 142 10.96 -13.48 -11.62
C SER A 142 12.05 -12.41 -11.82
N HIS A 143 12.27 -11.95 -13.05
CA HIS A 143 13.21 -10.86 -13.37
C HIS A 143 12.84 -10.19 -14.71
N GLN A 144 13.32 -8.97 -14.93
CA GLN A 144 12.93 -8.12 -16.06
C GLN A 144 13.16 -8.71 -17.45
N LYS A 145 14.16 -9.58 -17.62
CA LYS A 145 14.47 -10.21 -18.91
C LYS A 145 13.62 -11.44 -19.22
N GLN A 146 12.83 -11.91 -18.26
CA GLN A 146 11.94 -13.04 -18.46
C GLN A 146 10.59 -12.59 -19.03
N PRO A 147 9.98 -13.36 -19.93
CA PRO A 147 8.61 -13.12 -20.36
C PRO A 147 7.65 -13.26 -19.16
N PHE A 148 6.55 -12.54 -19.22
CA PHE A 148 5.49 -12.69 -18.24
C PHE A 148 4.74 -14.01 -18.40
N SER A 149 4.40 -14.61 -17.26
CA SER A 149 3.47 -15.73 -17.17
C SER A 149 2.11 -15.19 -16.72
N PRO A 150 1.01 -15.51 -17.41
CA PRO A 150 -0.32 -15.05 -17.00
C PRO A 150 -0.81 -15.84 -15.79
N ILE A 151 -1.51 -15.16 -14.90
CA ILE A 151 -2.26 -15.70 -13.77
C ILE A 151 -3.71 -15.28 -13.95
N THR A 152 -4.62 -16.21 -13.76
CA THR A 152 -6.07 -15.97 -13.79
C THR A 152 -6.75 -16.60 -12.57
N SER A 153 -8.03 -16.36 -12.38
CA SER A 153 -8.81 -17.01 -11.32
C SER A 153 -8.76 -18.55 -11.37
N LEU A 154 -8.45 -19.15 -12.53
CA LEU A 154 -8.25 -20.60 -12.66
C LEU A 154 -6.99 -21.11 -11.94
N ASN A 155 -6.07 -20.24 -11.62
CA ASN A 155 -4.85 -20.58 -10.86
C ASN A 155 -5.05 -20.48 -9.34
N PHE A 156 -6.21 -20.02 -8.87
CA PHE A 156 -6.47 -19.83 -7.45
C PHE A 156 -6.67 -21.14 -6.67
N PRO A 157 -6.25 -21.20 -5.39
CA PRO A 157 -5.53 -20.16 -4.65
C PRO A 157 -4.11 -19.97 -5.16
N TRP A 158 -3.67 -18.71 -5.34
CA TRP A 158 -2.35 -18.37 -5.85
C TRP A 158 -1.61 -17.41 -4.91
N VAL A 159 -0.31 -17.59 -4.75
CA VAL A 159 0.52 -16.80 -3.85
C VAL A 159 1.52 -15.96 -4.66
N SER A 160 1.54 -14.65 -4.38
CA SER A 160 2.53 -13.74 -4.95
C SER A 160 3.94 -14.10 -4.48
N PRO A 161 4.89 -14.40 -5.38
CA PRO A 161 6.28 -14.64 -5.04
C PRO A 161 6.96 -13.45 -4.33
N ILE A 162 6.59 -12.21 -4.64
CA ILE A 162 7.21 -11.01 -4.09
C ILE A 162 6.60 -10.63 -2.75
N LEU A 163 5.28 -10.60 -2.66
CA LEU A 163 4.58 -10.10 -1.47
C LEU A 163 4.18 -11.22 -0.50
N ASN A 164 4.22 -12.48 -0.94
CA ASN A 164 3.76 -13.64 -0.19
C ASN A 164 2.28 -13.53 0.27
N ILE A 165 1.50 -12.69 -0.42
CA ILE A 165 0.04 -12.61 -0.24
C ILE A 165 -0.62 -13.66 -1.11
N ARG A 166 -1.77 -14.17 -0.66
CA ARG A 166 -2.54 -15.20 -1.36
C ARG A 166 -3.84 -14.61 -1.89
N PHE A 167 -4.15 -14.94 -3.13
CA PHE A 167 -5.38 -14.57 -3.81
C PHE A 167 -6.31 -15.77 -3.89
N GLU A 168 -7.58 -15.55 -3.61
CA GLU A 168 -8.68 -16.50 -3.81
C GLU A 168 -9.91 -15.77 -4.36
N MET A 169 -10.73 -16.47 -5.13
CA MET A 169 -12.00 -15.96 -5.65
C MET A 169 -13.15 -16.69 -4.96
N PHE A 170 -14.08 -15.93 -4.41
CA PHE A 170 -15.31 -16.41 -3.79
C PHE A 170 -16.53 -15.87 -4.55
N GLU A 171 -17.72 -16.29 -4.16
CA GLU A 171 -18.97 -15.82 -4.77
C GLU A 171 -19.15 -14.29 -4.63
N ASP A 172 -18.64 -13.71 -3.55
CA ASP A 172 -18.69 -12.28 -3.24
C ASP A 172 -17.47 -11.49 -3.76
N GLY A 173 -16.56 -12.16 -4.48
CA GLY A 173 -15.44 -11.54 -5.19
C GLY A 173 -14.05 -12.00 -4.74
N LEU A 174 -13.06 -11.18 -5.09
CA LEU A 174 -11.65 -11.43 -4.80
C LEU A 174 -11.36 -11.24 -3.30
N ALA A 175 -10.75 -12.25 -2.70
CA ALA A 175 -10.18 -12.16 -1.38
C ALA A 175 -8.64 -12.20 -1.45
N VAL A 176 -8.00 -11.34 -0.66
CA VAL A 176 -6.55 -11.30 -0.50
C VAL A 176 -6.22 -11.63 0.94
N PHE A 177 -5.22 -12.48 1.14
CA PHE A 177 -4.83 -12.97 2.46
C PHE A 177 -3.37 -12.63 2.76
N TYR A 178 -3.10 -12.33 4.01
CA TYR A 178 -1.74 -12.26 4.55
C TYR A 178 -1.08 -13.64 4.56
N PRO A 179 0.26 -13.71 4.71
CA PRO A 179 0.98 -14.98 4.84
C PRO A 179 0.55 -15.84 6.03
N ASN A 180 0.00 -15.22 7.09
CA ASN A 180 -0.53 -15.91 8.27
C ASN A 180 -1.93 -16.49 8.07
N GLY A 181 -2.54 -16.28 6.90
CA GLY A 181 -3.87 -16.75 6.55
C GLY A 181 -5.03 -15.82 6.93
N GLU A 182 -4.76 -14.70 7.59
CA GLU A 182 -5.78 -13.67 7.83
C GLU A 182 -6.13 -12.95 6.53
N GLN A 183 -7.40 -12.64 6.33
CA GLN A 183 -7.85 -11.88 5.17
C GLN A 183 -7.47 -10.39 5.30
N PHE A 184 -7.21 -9.73 4.19
CA PHE A 184 -7.02 -8.29 4.15
C PHE A 184 -8.28 -7.59 4.69
N LYS A 185 -8.06 -6.72 5.67
CA LYS A 185 -9.12 -6.02 6.41
C LYS A 185 -9.67 -4.83 5.62
N GLU A 186 -10.92 -4.52 5.86
CA GLU A 186 -11.46 -3.25 5.44
C GLU A 186 -10.84 -2.09 6.26
N PRO A 187 -10.65 -0.90 5.67
CA PRO A 187 -10.02 0.23 6.37
C PRO A 187 -10.70 0.58 7.71
N ARG A 188 -12.03 0.41 7.80
CA ARG A 188 -12.80 0.63 9.04
C ARG A 188 -12.41 -0.33 10.17
N GLU A 189 -11.99 -1.55 9.85
CA GLU A 189 -11.60 -2.55 10.85
C GLU A 189 -10.30 -2.13 11.55
N PHE A 190 -9.34 -1.56 10.81
CA PHE A 190 -8.14 -0.98 11.41
C PHE A 190 -8.45 0.17 12.38
N ILE A 191 -9.44 1.00 12.05
CA ILE A 191 -9.88 2.08 12.93
C ILE A 191 -10.49 1.51 14.21
N GLN A 192 -11.36 0.51 14.09
CA GLN A 192 -11.98 -0.15 15.24
C GLN A 192 -10.94 -0.82 16.15
N GLU A 193 -10.01 -1.57 15.59
CA GLU A 193 -8.93 -2.22 16.37
C GLU A 193 -8.05 -1.20 17.09
N ARG A 194 -7.69 -0.11 16.42
CA ARG A 194 -6.93 0.99 17.04
C ARG A 194 -7.69 1.59 18.22
N ASP A 195 -8.98 1.87 18.03
CA ASP A 195 -9.80 2.51 19.06
C ASP A 195 -10.05 1.57 20.25
N GLN A 196 -10.22 0.27 20.00
CA GLN A 196 -10.27 -0.76 21.04
C GLN A 196 -8.97 -0.84 21.82
N ALA A 197 -7.83 -0.96 21.12
CA ALA A 197 -6.52 -1.02 21.75
C ALA A 197 -6.20 0.24 22.58
N ARG A 198 -6.66 1.41 22.12
CA ARG A 198 -6.54 2.66 22.87
C ARG A 198 -7.37 2.62 24.16
N GLN A 199 -8.63 2.20 24.07
CA GLN A 199 -9.50 2.09 25.25
C GLN A 199 -8.95 1.09 26.28
N GLU A 200 -8.42 -0.04 25.84
CA GLU A 200 -7.80 -1.02 26.72
C GLU A 200 -6.56 -0.43 27.44
N ARG A 201 -5.71 0.28 26.71
CA ARG A 201 -4.56 0.97 27.31
C ARG A 201 -4.96 2.01 28.34
N GLU A 202 -5.98 2.83 28.04
CA GLU A 202 -6.50 3.83 28.96
C GLU A 202 -7.08 3.19 30.23
N ARG A 203 -7.83 2.08 30.10
CA ARG A 203 -8.33 1.31 31.25
C ARG A 203 -7.20 0.73 32.10
N ALA A 204 -6.23 0.07 31.46
CA ALA A 204 -5.08 -0.49 32.16
C ALA A 204 -4.26 0.60 32.88
N GLN A 205 -4.13 1.77 32.30
CA GLN A 205 -3.47 2.92 32.92
C GLN A 205 -4.24 3.39 34.15
N GLN A 206 -5.56 3.55 34.05
CA GLN A 206 -6.40 3.97 35.19
C GLN A 206 -6.39 2.95 36.34
N GLU A 207 -6.39 1.66 36.03
CA GLU A 207 -6.28 0.60 37.03
C GLU A 207 -4.94 0.63 37.76
N ARG A 208 -3.83 0.83 37.00
CA ARG A 208 -2.50 0.99 37.61
C ARG A 208 -2.42 2.22 38.52
N GLU A 209 -2.97 3.34 38.09
CA GLU A 209 -2.99 4.57 38.89
C GLU A 209 -3.83 4.41 40.19
N LYS A 210 -5.00 3.74 40.11
CA LYS A 210 -5.80 3.41 41.28
C LYS A 210 -5.07 2.49 42.24
N ALA A 211 -4.48 1.40 41.73
CA ALA A 211 -3.70 0.47 42.54
C ALA A 211 -2.50 1.17 43.22
N GLN A 212 -1.85 2.06 42.49
CA GLN A 212 -0.75 2.86 43.04
C GLN A 212 -1.23 3.80 44.17
N GLN A 213 -2.35 4.49 43.97
CA GLN A 213 -2.95 5.37 44.98
C GLN A 213 -3.39 4.57 46.21
N GLU A 214 -3.99 3.41 46.04
CA GLU A 214 -4.38 2.53 47.14
C GLU A 214 -3.17 2.04 47.94
N ARG A 215 -2.12 1.62 47.25
CA ARG A 215 -0.85 1.23 47.86
C ARG A 215 -0.22 2.38 48.66
N ASP A 216 -0.18 3.55 48.06
CA ASP A 216 0.42 4.72 48.70
C ASP A 216 -0.38 5.16 49.95
N ARG A 217 -1.73 5.06 49.89
CA ARG A 217 -2.60 5.28 51.08
C ARG A 217 -2.37 4.22 52.15
N ALA A 218 -2.25 2.95 51.77
CA ALA A 218 -1.96 1.86 52.71
C ALA A 218 -0.59 2.04 53.37
N PHE A 219 0.42 2.43 52.61
CA PHE A 219 1.76 2.73 53.13
C PHE A 219 1.78 3.93 54.04
N ALA A 220 1.06 5.00 53.73
CA ALA A 220 0.90 6.14 54.61
C ALA A 220 0.28 5.72 55.96
N LYS A 221 -0.78 4.92 55.92
CA LYS A 221 -1.46 4.46 57.13
C LYS A 221 -0.59 3.51 57.99
N LEU A 222 0.23 2.65 57.38
CA LEU A 222 1.20 1.83 58.09
C LEU A 222 2.26 2.67 58.80
N ARG A 223 2.78 3.72 58.15
CA ARG A 223 3.72 4.68 58.77
C ARG A 223 3.13 5.42 59.96
N GLU A 224 1.85 5.85 59.85
CA GLU A 224 1.13 6.47 60.96
C GLU A 224 1.01 5.50 62.19
N LEU A 225 0.93 4.21 61.93
CA LEU A 225 0.90 3.19 62.96
C LEU A 225 2.29 2.73 63.46
N GLY A 226 3.36 3.40 63.00
CA GLY A 226 4.73 3.06 63.40
C GLY A 226 5.35 1.84 62.74
N VAL A 227 4.72 1.31 61.65
CA VAL A 227 5.20 0.20 60.87
C VAL A 227 5.89 0.70 59.61
N ASP A 228 7.11 0.24 59.34
CA ASP A 228 7.81 0.54 58.07
C ASP A 228 7.31 -0.41 56.98
N PRO A 229 6.63 0.13 55.96
CA PRO A 229 6.09 -0.68 54.86
C PRO A 229 7.15 -1.41 54.03
N ASN A 230 8.42 -0.99 54.09
CA ASN A 230 9.50 -1.63 53.29
C ASN A 230 10.13 -2.82 54.05
N GLN A 231 9.67 -3.10 55.24
CA GLN A 231 10.11 -4.27 56.05
C GLN A 231 9.06 -5.40 56.07
N LEU A 232 7.97 -5.25 55.32
CA LEU A 232 6.93 -6.25 55.07
C LEU A 232 7.13 -6.91 53.72
#